data_d7c49b563f5399eed0f792fa629fd31e
#
_entry.id   d7c49b563f5399eed0f792fa629fd31e
#
_cell.length_a   1.000
_cell.length_b   1.000
_cell.length_c   1.000
_cell.angle_alpha   90.00
_cell.angle_beta   90.00
_cell.angle_gamma   90.00
#
_symmetry.space_group_name_H-M   'P 1'
#
loop_
_entity.id
_entity.type
_entity.pdbx_description
1 polymer ?
#
loop_
_entity_poly.entity_id
_entity_poly.type
_entity_poly.pdbx_seq_one_letter_code
_entity_poly.pdbx_strand_id
1 'polypeptide(L)'
;MDERTYWDSADFGSPYQMGAQKHRLYILDKLREIGVVTLLDVGCGTAPLYDLIINPPNEGRWDNIHKYKGTDYSWRMIETAKGLFPYGNFEVEDARKMTEPDASWDCVLFMHSLDHLDNYQAAIAEAVRVSRKYIAFIFWRGFVNEGTNLNSRNDMGKKKDPVTGELLEPPWQDTHLQEYSRDALIVEFNKYNLIDVDIAEGDEVSDPGKYNFIWVLKK
;
A
#
# COMPACT_ATOMS: atom_id res chain seq x y z
N MET A 1 -17.55 5.34 -13.19
CA MET A 1 -16.23 4.97 -13.75
C MET A 1 -15.82 3.70 -13.04
N ASP A 2 -15.37 2.67 -13.75
CA ASP A 2 -14.87 1.47 -13.08
C ASP A 2 -13.51 1.74 -12.42
N GLU A 3 -13.13 0.88 -11.49
CA GLU A 3 -11.93 1.02 -10.66
C GLU A 3 -10.65 1.16 -11.54
N ARG A 4 -10.52 0.32 -12.57
CA ARG A 4 -9.36 0.35 -13.46
C ARG A 4 -9.27 1.67 -14.22
N THR A 5 -10.36 2.12 -14.83
CA THR A 5 -10.41 3.40 -15.57
C THR A 5 -10.06 4.56 -14.66
N TYR A 6 -10.50 4.53 -13.39
CA TYR A 6 -10.12 5.53 -12.40
C TYR A 6 -8.60 5.59 -12.23
N TRP A 7 -7.97 4.47 -11.88
CA TRP A 7 -6.53 4.42 -11.63
C TRP A 7 -5.69 4.70 -12.88
N ASP A 8 -6.16 4.32 -14.05
CA ASP A 8 -5.51 4.62 -15.32
C ASP A 8 -5.65 6.08 -15.74
N SER A 9 -6.66 6.80 -15.27
CA SER A 9 -6.88 8.23 -15.57
C SER A 9 -6.29 9.17 -14.53
N ALA A 10 -5.98 8.68 -13.34
CA ALA A 10 -5.51 9.50 -12.24
C ALA A 10 -4.12 10.09 -12.58
N ASP A 11 -4.05 11.42 -12.58
CA ASP A 11 -2.78 12.16 -12.66
C ASP A 11 -2.27 12.42 -11.25
N PHE A 12 -1.42 11.55 -10.75
CA PHE A 12 -0.81 11.72 -9.44
C PHE A 12 0.33 12.75 -9.43
N GLY A 13 0.49 13.53 -10.48
CA GLY A 13 1.26 14.78 -10.60
C GLY A 13 2.77 14.66 -10.51
N SER A 14 3.30 13.87 -9.66
CA SER A 14 4.73 13.60 -9.54
C SER A 14 4.93 12.13 -9.24
N PRO A 15 5.85 11.44 -9.92
CA PRO A 15 6.25 10.08 -9.55
C PRO A 15 6.71 9.98 -8.09
N TYR A 16 7.01 11.10 -7.49
CA TYR A 16 7.40 11.25 -6.10
C TYR A 16 6.32 11.99 -5.32
N GLN A 17 5.29 11.31 -4.89
CA GLN A 17 4.57 11.80 -3.73
C GLN A 17 5.50 11.71 -2.52
N MET A 18 6.36 12.72 -2.41
CA MET A 18 7.46 12.80 -1.46
C MET A 18 7.02 12.86 0.01
N GLY A 19 5.74 13.04 0.26
CA GLY A 19 5.23 13.29 1.61
C GLY A 19 5.02 12.06 2.46
N ALA A 20 5.53 10.90 2.13
CA ALA A 20 5.20 9.68 2.85
C ALA A 20 6.44 8.81 3.13
N GLN A 21 7.58 9.44 3.40
CA GLN A 21 8.83 8.69 3.54
C GLN A 21 8.99 7.98 4.87
N LYS A 22 8.50 8.55 5.99
CA LYS A 22 8.70 7.96 7.30
C LYS A 22 8.18 6.54 7.39
N HIS A 23 6.95 6.28 6.96
CA HIS A 23 6.39 4.93 7.01
C HIS A 23 7.06 3.96 6.04
N ARG A 24 7.57 4.44 4.88
CA ARG A 24 8.38 3.60 3.98
C ARG A 24 9.70 3.21 4.61
N LEU A 25 10.37 4.16 5.25
CA LEU A 25 11.61 3.90 5.98
C LEU A 25 11.36 2.94 7.14
N TYR A 26 10.29 3.17 7.91
CA TYR A 26 9.92 2.32 9.04
C TYR A 26 9.67 0.87 8.59
N ILE A 27 8.82 0.68 7.57
CA ILE A 27 8.50 -0.69 7.13
C ILE A 27 9.73 -1.40 6.56
N LEU A 28 10.58 -0.72 5.79
CA LEU A 28 11.82 -1.32 5.27
C LEU A 28 12.77 -1.73 6.39
N ASP A 29 12.93 -0.90 7.42
CA ASP A 29 13.75 -1.26 8.60
C ASP A 29 13.14 -2.44 9.35
N LYS A 30 11.81 -2.49 9.50
CA LYS A 30 11.13 -3.62 10.12
C LYS A 30 11.28 -4.91 9.30
N LEU A 31 11.10 -4.85 7.99
CA LEU A 31 11.30 -6.01 7.10
C LEU A 31 12.74 -6.52 7.15
N ARG A 32 13.72 -5.63 7.29
CA ARG A 32 15.12 -6.01 7.52
C ARG A 32 15.31 -6.69 8.87
N GLU A 33 14.77 -6.13 9.94
CA GLU A 33 14.86 -6.68 11.30
C GLU A 33 14.33 -8.12 11.37
N ILE A 34 13.19 -8.39 10.73
CA ILE A 34 12.58 -9.73 10.70
C ILE A 34 13.13 -10.64 9.60
N GLY A 35 14.16 -10.22 8.88
CA GLY A 35 14.89 -11.05 7.92
C GLY A 35 14.14 -11.34 6.62
N VAL A 36 13.37 -10.40 6.11
CA VAL A 36 12.74 -10.51 4.78
C VAL A 36 13.80 -10.37 3.70
N VAL A 37 13.82 -11.31 2.75
CA VAL A 37 14.77 -11.37 1.63
C VAL A 37 14.05 -11.17 0.29
N THR A 38 12.81 -11.63 0.19
CA THR A 38 11.99 -11.49 -1.02
C THR A 38 10.70 -10.74 -0.71
N LEU A 39 10.45 -9.65 -1.43
CA LEU A 39 9.35 -8.72 -1.20
C LEU A 39 8.47 -8.59 -2.44
N LEU A 40 7.18 -8.88 -2.29
CA LEU A 40 6.12 -8.55 -3.25
C LEU A 40 5.37 -7.31 -2.76
N ASP A 41 5.46 -6.22 -3.51
CA ASP A 41 4.79 -4.94 -3.23
C ASP A 41 3.53 -4.81 -4.08
N VAL A 42 2.37 -4.96 -3.45
CA VAL A 42 1.06 -5.01 -4.11
C VAL A 42 0.39 -3.64 -4.08
N GLY A 43 0.12 -3.08 -5.25
CA GLY A 43 -0.28 -1.68 -5.42
C GLY A 43 0.94 -0.76 -5.32
N CYS A 44 2.03 -1.10 -6.01
CA CYS A 44 3.31 -0.41 -5.93
C CYS A 44 3.29 1.01 -6.51
N GLY A 45 2.24 1.38 -7.26
CA GLY A 45 2.15 2.65 -7.97
C GLY A 45 3.33 2.86 -8.92
N THR A 46 3.96 4.03 -8.84
CA THR A 46 5.18 4.37 -9.59
C THR A 46 6.47 3.85 -8.94
N ALA A 47 6.36 2.92 -8.01
CA ALA A 47 7.44 2.22 -7.30
C ALA A 47 8.34 3.10 -6.38
N PRO A 48 7.79 4.03 -5.57
CA PRO A 48 8.61 4.84 -4.66
C PRO A 48 9.28 4.03 -3.55
N LEU A 49 8.76 2.84 -3.21
CA LEU A 49 9.41 1.95 -2.25
C LEU A 49 10.64 1.29 -2.88
N TYR A 50 10.54 0.88 -4.14
CA TYR A 50 11.67 0.31 -4.89
C TYR A 50 12.81 1.31 -5.02
N ASP A 51 12.49 2.59 -5.28
CA ASP A 51 13.50 3.65 -5.33
C ASP A 51 14.31 3.72 -4.03
N LEU A 52 13.65 3.67 -2.87
CA LEU A 52 14.35 3.65 -1.58
C LEU A 52 15.22 2.40 -1.38
N ILE A 53 14.80 1.26 -1.90
CA ILE A 53 15.57 0.01 -1.79
C ILE A 53 16.87 0.10 -2.59
N ILE A 54 16.80 0.62 -3.83
CA ILE A 54 17.99 0.72 -4.71
C ILE A 54 18.83 1.98 -4.49
N ASN A 55 18.21 3.05 -3.93
CA ASN A 55 18.86 4.33 -3.61
C ASN A 55 18.63 4.66 -2.13
N PRO A 56 19.13 3.86 -1.20
CA PRO A 56 18.89 4.09 0.23
C PRO A 56 19.58 5.37 0.71
N PRO A 57 18.99 6.07 1.71
CA PRO A 57 19.59 7.28 2.27
C PRO A 57 20.94 7.01 2.95
N ASN A 58 21.19 5.77 3.35
CA ASN A 58 22.46 5.29 3.87
C ASN A 58 22.86 4.04 3.08
N GLU A 59 24.10 3.99 2.62
CA GLU A 59 24.64 2.90 1.81
C GLU A 59 24.42 1.52 2.49
N GLY A 60 23.93 0.56 1.73
CA GLY A 60 23.69 -0.83 2.18
C GLY A 60 22.55 -1.02 3.18
N ARG A 61 21.71 0.02 3.42
CA ARG A 61 20.68 -0.05 4.47
C ARG A 61 19.67 -1.19 4.28
N TRP A 62 19.28 -1.49 3.03
CA TRP A 62 18.28 -2.53 2.70
C TRP A 62 18.77 -3.55 1.66
N ASP A 63 20.07 -3.80 1.65
CA ASP A 63 20.71 -4.79 0.78
C ASP A 63 20.29 -6.25 1.08
N ASN A 64 19.56 -6.49 2.17
CA ASN A 64 18.94 -7.77 2.46
C ASN A 64 17.77 -8.13 1.53
N ILE A 65 17.15 -7.15 0.85
CA ILE A 65 16.06 -7.42 -0.10
C ILE A 65 16.68 -7.75 -1.46
N HIS A 66 16.93 -9.05 -1.68
CA HIS A 66 17.58 -9.54 -2.91
C HIS A 66 16.62 -9.74 -4.08
N LYS A 67 15.32 -9.86 -3.80
CA LYS A 67 14.29 -10.01 -4.83
C LYS A 67 13.10 -9.12 -4.48
N TYR A 68 12.78 -8.23 -5.41
CA TYR A 68 11.61 -7.36 -5.34
C TYR A 68 10.76 -7.55 -6.60
N LYS A 69 9.46 -7.53 -6.45
CA LYS A 69 8.48 -7.35 -7.52
C LYS A 69 7.43 -6.35 -7.08
N GLY A 70 7.15 -5.37 -7.93
CA GLY A 70 6.02 -4.47 -7.76
C GLY A 70 4.88 -4.87 -8.67
N THR A 71 3.66 -4.92 -8.16
CA THR A 71 2.46 -5.11 -8.95
C THR A 71 1.47 -3.97 -8.71
N ASP A 72 0.73 -3.59 -9.74
CA ASP A 72 -0.32 -2.60 -9.63
C ASP A 72 -1.47 -2.93 -10.59
N TYR A 73 -2.68 -2.55 -10.23
CA TYR A 73 -3.85 -2.75 -11.09
C TYR A 73 -3.84 -1.82 -12.31
N SER A 74 -3.22 -0.63 -12.18
CA SER A 74 -3.08 0.36 -13.24
C SER A 74 -1.87 0.07 -14.14
N TRP A 75 -2.15 -0.11 -15.43
CA TRP A 75 -1.09 -0.24 -16.42
C TRP A 75 -0.23 1.04 -16.52
N ARG A 76 -0.83 2.23 -16.31
CA ARG A 76 -0.09 3.51 -16.37
C ARG A 76 0.91 3.64 -15.22
N MET A 77 0.55 3.18 -14.02
CA MET A 77 1.48 3.14 -12.89
C MET A 77 2.67 2.23 -13.22
N ILE A 78 2.39 1.06 -13.76
CA ILE A 78 3.43 0.09 -14.14
C ILE A 78 4.33 0.61 -15.28
N GLU A 79 3.75 1.23 -16.31
CA GLU A 79 4.54 1.85 -17.38
C GLU A 79 5.44 2.98 -16.84
N THR A 80 4.92 3.80 -15.92
CA THR A 80 5.71 4.84 -15.26
C THR A 80 6.83 4.23 -14.43
N ALA A 81 6.53 3.20 -13.62
CA ALA A 81 7.55 2.50 -12.82
C ALA A 81 8.65 1.90 -13.69
N LYS A 82 8.30 1.25 -14.82
CA LYS A 82 9.26 0.71 -15.79
C LYS A 82 10.10 1.81 -16.46
N GLY A 83 9.50 2.95 -16.74
CA GLY A 83 10.22 4.11 -17.29
C GLY A 83 11.24 4.69 -16.31
N LEU A 84 10.89 4.77 -15.03
CA LEU A 84 11.79 5.25 -13.98
C LEU A 84 12.87 4.23 -13.60
N PHE A 85 12.52 2.94 -13.59
CA PHE A 85 13.38 1.85 -13.14
C PHE A 85 13.43 0.72 -14.18
N PRO A 86 14.18 0.89 -15.29
CA PRO A 86 14.16 -0.07 -16.42
C PRO A 86 14.61 -1.50 -16.06
N TYR A 87 15.33 -1.65 -14.95
CA TYR A 87 15.80 -2.97 -14.46
C TYR A 87 14.93 -3.52 -13.32
N GLY A 88 13.91 -2.78 -12.90
CA GLY A 88 12.96 -3.23 -11.89
C GLY A 88 11.97 -4.26 -12.45
N ASN A 89 11.44 -5.11 -11.58
CA ASN A 89 10.45 -6.11 -11.94
C ASN A 89 9.05 -5.58 -11.59
N PHE A 90 8.29 -5.16 -12.60
CA PHE A 90 6.95 -4.58 -12.42
C PHE A 90 5.95 -5.22 -13.36
N GLU A 91 4.77 -5.57 -12.87
CA GLU A 91 3.71 -6.20 -13.66
C GLU A 91 2.33 -5.66 -13.30
N VAL A 92 1.44 -5.62 -14.31
CA VAL A 92 0.02 -5.29 -14.09
C VAL A 92 -0.68 -6.51 -13.52
N GLU A 93 -1.26 -6.38 -12.31
CA GLU A 93 -1.88 -7.50 -11.63
C GLU A 93 -3.03 -7.04 -10.73
N ASP A 94 -4.04 -7.90 -10.57
CA ASP A 94 -5.12 -7.70 -9.61
C ASP A 94 -4.77 -8.37 -8.28
N ALA A 95 -4.70 -7.58 -7.21
CA ALA A 95 -4.41 -8.06 -5.86
C ALA A 95 -5.36 -9.16 -5.36
N ARG A 96 -6.57 -9.22 -5.91
CA ARG A 96 -7.60 -10.20 -5.56
C ARG A 96 -7.43 -11.56 -6.28
N LYS A 97 -6.51 -11.62 -7.23
CA LYS A 97 -6.20 -12.81 -8.03
C LYS A 97 -4.77 -12.74 -8.55
N MET A 98 -3.81 -12.97 -7.67
CA MET A 98 -2.39 -12.90 -8.00
C MET A 98 -1.93 -14.11 -8.82
N THR A 99 -1.03 -13.87 -9.76
CA THR A 99 -0.43 -14.94 -10.59
C THR A 99 0.74 -15.64 -9.90
N GLU A 100 1.22 -15.08 -8.79
CA GLU A 100 2.32 -15.62 -8.00
C GLU A 100 1.99 -17.01 -7.44
N PRO A 101 2.97 -17.94 -7.47
CA PRO A 101 2.80 -19.25 -6.84
C PRO A 101 2.59 -19.17 -5.33
N ASP A 102 1.99 -20.23 -4.77
CA ASP A 102 1.84 -20.36 -3.32
C ASP A 102 3.19 -20.28 -2.60
N ALA A 103 3.23 -19.59 -1.48
CA ALA A 103 4.40 -19.46 -0.61
C ALA A 103 5.70 -19.09 -1.36
N SER A 104 5.62 -18.20 -2.35
CA SER A 104 6.74 -17.83 -3.22
C SER A 104 7.53 -16.61 -2.75
N TRP A 105 6.97 -15.81 -1.85
CA TRP A 105 7.56 -14.58 -1.34
C TRP A 105 7.68 -14.59 0.19
N ASP A 106 8.78 -14.09 0.75
CA ASP A 106 8.91 -13.99 2.21
C ASP A 106 7.88 -13.04 2.80
N CYS A 107 7.66 -11.90 2.15
CA CYS A 107 6.66 -10.91 2.54
C CYS A 107 5.83 -10.45 1.34
N VAL A 108 4.52 -10.30 1.57
CA VAL A 108 3.59 -9.57 0.70
C VAL A 108 3.21 -8.28 1.41
N LEU A 109 3.45 -7.14 0.76
CA LEU A 109 3.22 -5.81 1.32
C LEU A 109 2.10 -5.09 0.56
N PHE A 110 1.16 -4.52 1.30
CA PHE A 110 0.18 -3.57 0.81
C PHE A 110 0.47 -2.19 1.40
N MET A 111 1.01 -1.30 0.58
CA MET A 111 1.30 0.06 1.02
C MET A 111 0.27 1.03 0.46
N HIS A 112 -0.72 1.42 1.28
CA HIS A 112 -1.82 2.29 0.88
C HIS A 112 -2.60 1.77 -0.34
N SER A 113 -2.64 0.47 -0.53
CA SER A 113 -3.32 -0.16 -1.66
C SER A 113 -4.55 -0.96 -1.23
N LEU A 114 -4.51 -1.60 -0.07
CA LEU A 114 -5.67 -2.32 0.46
C LEU A 114 -6.85 -1.38 0.67
N ASP A 115 -6.60 -0.13 1.10
CA ASP A 115 -7.60 0.92 1.34
C ASP A 115 -8.47 1.25 0.12
N HIS A 116 -8.07 0.79 -1.07
CA HIS A 116 -8.76 1.05 -2.33
C HIS A 116 -9.55 -0.15 -2.86
N LEU A 117 -9.56 -1.27 -2.16
CA LEU A 117 -10.18 -2.51 -2.64
C LEU A 117 -11.56 -2.75 -2.02
N ASP A 118 -12.59 -2.86 -2.87
CA ASP A 118 -13.94 -3.19 -2.42
C ASP A 118 -14.03 -4.59 -1.81
N ASN A 119 -13.24 -5.54 -2.31
CA ASN A 119 -13.16 -6.91 -1.83
C ASN A 119 -11.77 -7.21 -1.24
N TYR A 120 -11.47 -6.56 -0.13
CA TYR A 120 -10.19 -6.73 0.57
C TYR A 120 -9.96 -8.16 1.09
N GLN A 121 -11.04 -8.90 1.37
CA GLN A 121 -10.95 -10.28 1.85
C GLN A 121 -10.27 -11.19 0.81
N ALA A 122 -10.61 -11.01 -0.48
CA ALA A 122 -9.97 -11.76 -1.55
C ALA A 122 -8.48 -11.41 -1.66
N ALA A 123 -8.12 -10.13 -1.51
CA ALA A 123 -6.72 -9.71 -1.53
C ALA A 123 -5.93 -10.24 -0.32
N ILE A 124 -6.53 -10.27 0.87
CA ILE A 124 -5.91 -10.90 2.06
C ILE A 124 -5.72 -12.39 1.85
N ALA A 125 -6.73 -13.09 1.31
CA ALA A 125 -6.62 -14.52 1.00
C ALA A 125 -5.46 -14.82 0.05
N GLU A 126 -5.32 -14.02 -1.02
CA GLU A 126 -4.21 -14.14 -1.96
C GLU A 126 -2.85 -13.81 -1.29
N ALA A 127 -2.80 -12.76 -0.47
CA ALA A 127 -1.59 -12.43 0.28
C ALA A 127 -1.15 -13.59 1.19
N VAL A 128 -2.10 -14.24 1.87
CA VAL A 128 -1.84 -15.43 2.68
C VAL A 128 -1.35 -16.59 1.81
N ARG A 129 -1.96 -16.82 0.66
CA ARG A 129 -1.55 -17.89 -0.26
C ARG A 129 -0.11 -17.69 -0.75
N VAL A 130 0.19 -16.48 -1.21
CA VAL A 130 1.45 -16.12 -1.87
C VAL A 130 2.60 -15.93 -0.87
N SER A 131 2.31 -15.42 0.34
CA SER A 131 3.33 -15.20 1.36
C SER A 131 3.83 -16.52 1.96
N ARG A 132 5.10 -16.53 2.27
CA ARG A 132 5.78 -17.63 2.96
C ARG A 132 5.87 -17.43 4.47
N LYS A 133 6.05 -16.16 4.88
CA LYS A 133 6.34 -15.84 6.28
C LYS A 133 5.49 -14.66 6.79
N TYR A 134 5.44 -13.57 6.04
CA TYR A 134 4.89 -12.31 6.53
C TYR A 134 3.93 -11.67 5.53
N ILE A 135 2.96 -10.93 6.07
CA ILE A 135 2.11 -10.01 5.33
C ILE A 135 2.18 -8.68 6.05
N ALA A 136 2.38 -7.59 5.31
CA ALA A 136 2.44 -6.27 5.88
C ALA A 136 1.42 -5.34 5.22
N PHE A 137 0.75 -4.54 6.04
CA PHE A 137 -0.22 -3.55 5.60
C PHE A 137 0.18 -2.18 6.12
N ILE A 138 0.09 -1.18 5.26
CA ILE A 138 0.19 0.22 5.64
C ILE A 138 -1.08 0.89 5.18
N PHE A 139 -1.88 1.36 6.13
CA PHE A 139 -3.13 2.04 5.88
C PHE A 139 -2.90 3.55 5.87
N TRP A 140 -3.60 4.24 4.97
CA TRP A 140 -3.50 5.69 4.82
C TRP A 140 -4.06 6.46 6.02
N ARG A 141 -5.07 5.88 6.68
CA ARG A 141 -5.72 6.42 7.88
C ARG A 141 -5.80 5.37 8.97
N GLY A 142 -5.98 5.85 10.21
CA GLY A 142 -6.32 4.99 11.32
C GLY A 142 -7.70 4.34 11.12
N PHE A 143 -7.99 3.37 11.96
CA PHE A 143 -9.25 2.63 11.90
C PHE A 143 -10.43 3.45 12.39
N VAL A 144 -11.60 3.22 11.79
CA VAL A 144 -12.86 3.76 12.30
C VAL A 144 -13.36 2.96 13.48
N ASN A 145 -14.03 3.66 14.41
CA ASN A 145 -14.68 3.01 15.54
C ASN A 145 -15.85 2.13 15.09
N GLU A 146 -16.20 1.13 15.91
CA GLU A 146 -17.31 0.21 15.67
C GLU A 146 -18.58 0.93 15.17
N GLY A 147 -19.22 0.35 14.16
CA GLY A 147 -20.55 0.76 13.67
C GLY A 147 -20.56 1.80 12.56
N THR A 148 -19.43 2.31 12.11
CA THR A 148 -19.37 3.15 10.92
C THR A 148 -19.36 2.30 9.65
N ASN A 149 -20.21 2.65 8.69
CA ASN A 149 -20.27 2.00 7.38
C ASN A 149 -18.88 2.02 6.71
N LEU A 150 -18.43 0.85 6.30
CA LEU A 150 -17.14 0.62 5.63
C LEU A 150 -16.99 1.34 4.26
N ASN A 151 -17.98 2.09 3.84
CA ASN A 151 -18.04 2.81 2.56
C ASN A 151 -18.18 4.32 2.76
N SER A 152 -17.51 4.91 3.75
CA SER A 152 -17.53 6.37 3.83
C SER A 152 -16.65 6.94 2.72
N ARG A 153 -17.28 7.54 1.72
CA ARG A 153 -16.61 8.46 0.77
C ARG A 153 -16.09 9.64 1.58
N ASN A 154 -14.83 9.63 1.92
CA ASN A 154 -14.26 10.74 2.64
C ASN A 154 -13.99 11.90 1.71
N ASP A 155 -14.57 13.06 2.04
CA ASP A 155 -14.17 14.37 1.52
C ASP A 155 -12.69 14.62 1.84
N MET A 156 -11.81 14.13 0.98
CA MET A 156 -10.41 14.54 0.99
C MET A 156 -10.36 16.02 0.63
N GLY A 157 -10.48 16.86 1.63
CA GLY A 157 -10.34 18.30 1.65
C GLY A 157 -10.69 19.02 0.35
N LYS A 158 -11.94 19.44 0.19
CA LYS A 158 -12.35 20.31 -0.93
C LYS A 158 -11.40 21.48 -1.02
N LYS A 159 -10.59 21.51 -2.08
CA LYS A 159 -9.78 22.71 -2.36
C LYS A 159 -10.68 23.82 -2.87
N LYS A 160 -10.47 25.02 -2.37
CA LYS A 160 -11.14 26.19 -2.93
C LYS A 160 -10.37 26.70 -4.15
N ASP A 161 -11.07 27.02 -5.21
CA ASP A 161 -10.51 27.77 -6.33
C ASP A 161 -9.88 29.06 -5.79
N PRO A 162 -8.60 29.32 -6.02
CA PRO A 162 -7.93 30.49 -5.47
C PRO A 162 -8.45 31.83 -6.04
N VAL A 163 -9.20 31.81 -7.15
CA VAL A 163 -9.71 32.98 -7.81
C VAL A 163 -11.20 33.22 -7.48
N THR A 164 -12.03 32.16 -7.54
CA THR A 164 -13.48 32.27 -7.34
C THR A 164 -13.89 31.96 -5.90
N GLY A 165 -13.07 31.30 -5.12
CA GLY A 165 -13.39 30.83 -3.77
C GLY A 165 -14.38 29.66 -3.75
N GLU A 166 -14.84 29.20 -4.91
CA GLU A 166 -15.72 28.04 -5.02
C GLU A 166 -14.99 26.75 -4.65
N LEU A 167 -15.74 25.82 -4.06
CA LEU A 167 -15.22 24.49 -3.77
C LEU A 167 -15.02 23.74 -5.09
N LEU A 168 -13.77 23.48 -5.44
CA LEU A 168 -13.44 22.62 -6.56
C LEU A 168 -13.83 21.19 -6.20
N GLU A 169 -14.69 20.60 -7.02
CA GLU A 169 -14.95 19.17 -6.97
C GLU A 169 -13.71 18.45 -7.50
N PRO A 170 -12.89 17.84 -6.64
CA PRO A 170 -11.67 17.21 -7.10
C PRO A 170 -11.98 16.00 -7.97
N PRO A 171 -11.20 15.73 -9.02
CA PRO A 171 -11.35 14.56 -9.87
C PRO A 171 -11.19 13.22 -9.10
N TRP A 172 -10.71 13.30 -7.86
CA TRP A 172 -10.56 12.15 -6.93
C TRP A 172 -11.73 11.94 -5.97
N GLN A 173 -12.89 12.62 -6.16
CA GLN A 173 -14.10 12.37 -5.34
C GLN A 173 -14.63 10.94 -5.44
N ASP A 174 -14.23 10.21 -6.48
CA ASP A 174 -14.51 8.80 -6.65
C ASP A 174 -13.34 7.89 -6.17
N THR A 175 -12.45 8.40 -5.30
CA THR A 175 -11.47 7.51 -4.68
C THR A 175 -12.23 6.44 -3.92
N HIS A 176 -12.05 5.19 -4.32
CA HIS A 176 -12.54 4.01 -3.61
C HIS A 176 -11.76 3.82 -2.31
N LEU A 177 -11.69 4.86 -1.48
CA LEU A 177 -11.01 4.79 -0.20
C LEU A 177 -11.94 4.12 0.80
N GLN A 178 -11.56 2.96 1.26
CA GLN A 178 -12.26 2.21 2.30
C GLN A 178 -11.70 2.57 3.67
N GLU A 179 -12.57 2.82 4.63
CA GLU A 179 -12.20 2.90 6.04
C GLU A 179 -12.55 1.57 6.69
N TYR A 180 -11.56 0.86 7.21
CA TYR A 180 -11.76 -0.45 7.83
C TYR A 180 -11.95 -0.31 9.34
N SER A 181 -12.84 -1.12 9.88
CA SER A 181 -12.87 -1.41 11.30
C SER A 181 -11.69 -2.33 11.64
N ARG A 182 -10.95 -1.99 12.69
CA ARG A 182 -9.88 -2.84 13.21
C ARG A 182 -10.39 -4.24 13.53
N ASP A 183 -11.57 -4.35 14.15
CA ASP A 183 -12.16 -5.62 14.51
C ASP A 183 -12.52 -6.46 13.30
N ALA A 184 -13.01 -5.83 12.20
CA ALA A 184 -13.30 -6.55 10.97
C ALA A 184 -12.02 -7.14 10.35
N LEU A 185 -10.89 -6.42 10.40
CA LEU A 185 -9.60 -6.94 9.95
C LEU A 185 -9.09 -8.06 10.85
N ILE A 186 -9.21 -7.93 12.18
CA ILE A 186 -8.83 -8.99 13.14
C ILE A 186 -9.64 -10.26 12.86
N VAL A 187 -10.95 -10.14 12.64
CA VAL A 187 -11.80 -11.28 12.27
C VAL A 187 -11.31 -11.93 10.98
N GLU A 188 -10.92 -11.14 9.99
CA GLU A 188 -10.38 -11.68 8.74
C GLU A 188 -9.02 -12.37 8.96
N PHE A 189 -8.09 -11.75 9.68
CA PHE A 189 -6.77 -12.31 9.95
C PHE A 189 -6.83 -13.61 10.76
N ASN A 190 -7.76 -13.70 11.70
CA ASN A 190 -7.99 -14.90 12.53
C ASN A 190 -8.42 -16.13 11.70
N LYS A 191 -9.05 -15.95 10.55
CA LYS A 191 -9.37 -17.08 9.64
C LYS A 191 -8.12 -17.82 9.16
N TYR A 192 -6.98 -17.14 9.14
CA TYR A 192 -5.72 -17.67 8.63
C TYR A 192 -4.69 -17.89 9.75
N ASN A 193 -5.09 -17.74 11.02
CA ASN A 193 -4.21 -17.85 12.19
C ASN A 193 -2.98 -16.92 12.11
N LEU A 194 -3.15 -15.72 11.55
CA LEU A 194 -2.09 -14.73 11.48
C LEU A 194 -1.79 -14.18 12.87
N ILE A 195 -0.50 -13.97 13.14
CA ILE A 195 0.00 -13.51 14.44
C ILE A 195 0.63 -12.12 14.27
N ASP A 196 0.27 -11.19 15.15
CA ASP A 196 0.86 -9.86 15.17
C ASP A 196 2.37 -9.93 15.46
N VAL A 197 3.16 -9.31 14.60
CA VAL A 197 4.61 -9.14 14.78
C VAL A 197 4.92 -7.72 15.18
N ASP A 198 4.27 -6.75 14.52
CA ASP A 198 4.49 -5.34 14.76
C ASP A 198 3.22 -4.55 14.43
N ILE A 199 2.90 -3.60 15.29
CA ILE A 199 1.82 -2.64 15.09
C ILE A 199 2.37 -1.27 15.46
N ALA A 200 2.35 -0.33 14.51
CA ALA A 200 2.80 1.03 14.72
C ALA A 200 1.79 2.04 14.17
N GLU A 201 1.56 3.11 14.90
CA GLU A 201 0.63 4.17 14.53
C GLU A 201 1.07 5.55 15.00
N GLY A 202 0.48 6.59 14.40
CA GLY A 202 0.67 7.97 14.86
C GLY A 202 2.00 8.59 14.45
N ASP A 203 2.52 9.47 15.32
CA ASP A 203 3.68 10.33 15.01
C ASP A 203 4.99 9.58 14.77
N GLU A 204 5.09 8.34 15.26
CA GLU A 204 6.30 7.53 15.07
C GLU A 204 6.52 7.13 13.61
N VAL A 205 5.41 6.91 12.88
CA VAL A 205 5.44 6.40 11.50
C VAL A 205 4.79 7.34 10.49
N SER A 206 4.17 8.43 10.95
CA SER A 206 3.44 9.37 10.11
C SER A 206 4.28 10.57 9.72
N ASP A 207 4.08 11.02 8.50
CA ASP A 207 4.50 12.37 8.09
C ASP A 207 3.60 13.42 8.76
N PRO A 208 4.10 14.64 8.99
CA PRO A 208 3.30 15.69 9.59
C PRO A 208 1.95 15.88 8.91
N GLY A 209 0.86 15.76 9.68
CA GLY A 209 -0.51 15.91 9.20
C GLY A 209 -1.13 14.66 8.55
N LYS A 210 -0.46 13.52 8.60
CA LYS A 210 -0.99 12.23 8.12
C LYS A 210 -0.94 11.19 9.24
N TYR A 211 -1.99 10.40 9.33
CA TYR A 211 -2.03 9.25 10.22
C TYR A 211 -1.84 8.01 9.36
N ASN A 212 -0.73 7.30 9.57
CA ASN A 212 -0.51 6.00 8.97
C ASN A 212 -0.60 4.94 10.07
N PHE A 213 -1.11 3.79 9.70
CA PHE A 213 -1.15 2.61 10.55
C PHE A 213 -0.42 1.48 9.84
N ILE A 214 0.53 0.88 10.53
CA ILE A 214 1.33 -0.22 10.01
C ILE A 214 1.01 -1.48 10.80
N TRP A 215 0.75 -2.57 10.09
CA TRP A 215 0.47 -3.86 10.69
C TRP A 215 1.28 -4.95 9.97
N VAL A 216 2.19 -5.57 10.71
CA VAL A 216 2.98 -6.69 10.21
C VAL A 216 2.51 -7.97 10.89
N LEU A 217 2.14 -8.94 10.08
CA LEU A 217 1.57 -10.21 10.49
C LEU A 217 2.48 -11.36 10.05
N LYS A 218 2.63 -12.35 10.92
CA LYS A 218 3.30 -13.62 10.64
C LYS A 218 2.26 -14.68 10.30
N LYS A 219 2.56 -15.44 9.26
CA LYS A 219 1.81 -16.62 8.86
C LYS A 219 2.24 -17.84 9.65
#